data_0ed5a88e9509a0b992b5a139da9ddbce
#
_entry.id   0ed5a88e9509a0b992b5a139da9ddbce
#
_cell.length_a   1.000
_cell.length_b   1.000
_cell.length_c   1.000
_cell.angle_alpha   90.00
_cell.angle_beta   90.00
_cell.angle_gamma   90.00
#
_symmetry.space_group_name_H-M   'P 1'
#
loop_
_entity.id
_entity.type
_entity.pdbx_description
1 polymer ?
#
loop_
_entity_poly.entity_id
_entity_poly.type
_entity_poly.pdbx_seq_one_letter_code
_entity_poly.pdbx_strand_id
1 'polypeptide(L)'
;MSPERPIAVHFGAGNIGRGFIGAVLQDAGYFVVFADVNAGLIHALNDRGSYTLTELGAGSQKKTYTNYRALHSVEQRSELIGQLAKAEIITASVGANILPLIAPVIAEGLSARTLSKPAVVMACENAINATDILKSEIRTVENLDSLAVFANTAVDRIVPIQPDGSEPDVAVEAFCEWVIDSGNLSGIKLEIPSATFVDRLEPFIERKLFTVNT
;
A
#
# COMPACT_ATOMS: atom_id res chain seq x y z
N MET A 1 1.95 24.05 -16.05
CA MET A 1 1.90 23.34 -14.75
C MET A 1 1.73 21.87 -15.07
N SER A 2 2.66 21.01 -14.65
CA SER A 2 2.45 19.57 -14.76
C SER A 2 1.20 19.21 -13.95
N PRO A 3 0.30 18.31 -14.41
CA PRO A 3 -0.83 17.88 -13.63
C PRO A 3 -0.36 17.35 -12.27
N GLU A 4 -1.08 17.72 -11.22
CA GLU A 4 -0.80 17.24 -9.87
C GLU A 4 -0.97 15.72 -9.88
N ARG A 5 0.02 14.97 -9.35
CA ARG A 5 -0.03 13.51 -9.35
C ARG A 5 -1.14 13.03 -8.42
N PRO A 6 -1.89 11.97 -8.79
CA PRO A 6 -2.83 11.35 -7.89
C PRO A 6 -2.11 10.83 -6.64
N ILE A 7 -2.76 10.91 -5.48
CA ILE A 7 -2.18 10.51 -4.21
C ILE A 7 -2.58 9.07 -3.88
N ALA A 8 -1.59 8.28 -3.49
CA ALA A 8 -1.80 7.00 -2.82
C ALA A 8 -1.24 7.07 -1.39
N VAL A 9 -2.01 6.65 -0.39
CA VAL A 9 -1.53 6.50 0.97
C VAL A 9 -1.25 5.03 1.24
N HIS A 10 -0.04 4.72 1.69
CA HIS A 10 0.37 3.35 2.02
C HIS A 10 0.78 3.24 3.49
N PHE A 11 0.05 2.44 4.25
CA PHE A 11 0.41 2.10 5.63
C PHE A 11 1.47 1.02 5.66
N GLY A 12 2.59 1.32 6.33
CA GLY A 12 3.78 0.49 6.37
C GLY A 12 4.87 0.98 5.42
N ALA A 13 5.84 1.75 5.93
CA ALA A 13 7.03 2.16 5.19
C ALA A 13 8.16 1.12 5.23
N GLY A 14 7.90 -0.06 5.76
CA GLY A 14 8.85 -1.16 5.85
C GLY A 14 9.31 -1.70 4.49
N ASN A 15 9.99 -2.83 4.52
CA ASN A 15 10.60 -3.41 3.30
C ASN A 15 9.55 -3.77 2.24
N ILE A 16 8.39 -4.32 2.64
CA ILE A 16 7.29 -4.62 1.72
C ILE A 16 6.70 -3.33 1.14
N GLY A 17 6.44 -2.33 1.99
CA GLY A 17 5.88 -1.05 1.54
C GLY A 17 6.75 -0.36 0.51
N ARG A 18 8.06 -0.20 0.78
CA ARG A 18 8.99 0.44 -0.15
C ARG A 18 9.37 -0.47 -1.32
N GLY A 19 9.64 -1.75 -1.02
CA GLY A 19 10.15 -2.70 -2.00
C GLY A 19 9.11 -3.32 -2.92
N PHE A 20 7.83 -3.12 -2.64
CA PHE A 20 6.76 -3.70 -3.45
C PHE A 20 5.64 -2.69 -3.74
N ILE A 21 4.66 -2.55 -2.84
CA ILE A 21 3.43 -1.81 -3.13
C ILE A 21 3.70 -0.34 -3.44
N GLY A 22 4.54 0.33 -2.62
CA GLY A 22 4.90 1.73 -2.85
C GLY A 22 5.72 1.95 -4.13
N ALA A 23 6.57 0.99 -4.51
CA ALA A 23 7.31 1.04 -5.77
C ALA A 23 6.34 0.93 -6.97
N VAL A 24 5.44 -0.06 -6.94
CA VAL A 24 4.45 -0.29 -8.00
C VAL A 24 3.52 0.92 -8.15
N LEU A 25 3.08 1.53 -7.07
CA LEU A 25 2.24 2.73 -7.11
C LEU A 25 2.99 3.94 -7.69
N GLN A 26 4.28 4.13 -7.34
CA GLN A 26 5.09 5.20 -7.94
C GLN A 26 5.32 4.96 -9.44
N ASP A 27 5.50 3.71 -9.86
CA ASP A 27 5.63 3.33 -11.28
C ASP A 27 4.34 3.57 -12.06
N ALA A 28 3.21 3.43 -11.40
CA ALA A 28 1.89 3.77 -11.94
C ALA A 28 1.61 5.30 -11.95
N GLY A 29 2.56 6.12 -11.49
CA GLY A 29 2.46 7.59 -11.54
C GLY A 29 1.90 8.25 -10.29
N TYR A 30 1.59 7.51 -9.23
CA TYR A 30 1.10 8.08 -7.97
C TYR A 30 2.22 8.78 -7.19
N PHE A 31 1.84 9.82 -6.45
CA PHE A 31 2.63 10.32 -5.33
C PHE A 31 2.26 9.49 -4.10
N VAL A 32 3.24 8.79 -3.52
CA VAL A 32 3.00 7.88 -2.41
C VAL A 32 3.27 8.55 -1.08
N VAL A 33 2.27 8.54 -0.19
CA VAL A 33 2.44 8.95 1.20
C VAL A 33 2.56 7.69 2.06
N PHE A 34 3.77 7.38 2.51
CA PHE A 34 4.01 6.31 3.48
C PHE A 34 3.59 6.75 4.87
N ALA A 35 2.84 5.91 5.58
CA ALA A 35 2.46 6.11 6.98
C ALA A 35 3.03 4.97 7.83
N ASP A 36 3.89 5.28 8.80
CA ASP A 36 4.54 4.28 9.65
C ASP A 36 4.71 4.82 11.08
N VAL A 37 5.03 3.95 12.03
CA VAL A 37 5.36 4.31 13.42
C VAL A 37 6.87 4.35 13.66
N ASN A 38 7.70 3.90 12.71
CA ASN A 38 9.15 3.92 12.82
C ASN A 38 9.71 5.32 12.52
N ALA A 39 9.88 6.13 13.56
CA ALA A 39 10.37 7.50 13.45
C ALA A 39 11.74 7.59 12.76
N GLY A 40 12.66 6.65 13.03
CA GLY A 40 13.98 6.63 12.41
C GLY A 40 13.91 6.44 10.90
N LEU A 41 13.11 5.50 10.43
CA LEU A 41 12.90 5.26 9.01
C LEU A 41 12.22 6.45 8.31
N ILE A 42 11.19 7.05 8.93
CA ILE A 42 10.48 8.21 8.39
C ILE A 42 11.44 9.39 8.23
N HIS A 43 12.25 9.65 9.25
CA HIS A 43 13.26 10.71 9.21
C HIS A 43 14.26 10.47 8.07
N ALA A 44 14.84 9.27 8.00
CA ALA A 44 15.81 8.90 6.97
C ALA A 44 15.23 9.01 5.54
N LEU A 45 13.97 8.60 5.35
CA LEU A 45 13.28 8.72 4.06
C LEU A 45 13.07 10.19 3.66
N ASN A 46 12.62 11.03 4.58
CA ASN A 46 12.34 12.44 4.29
C ASN A 46 13.63 13.25 4.11
N ASP A 47 14.66 13.03 4.92
CA ASP A 47 15.94 13.74 4.83
C ASP A 47 16.65 13.42 3.51
N ARG A 48 16.65 12.16 3.13
CA ARG A 48 17.28 11.73 1.89
C ARG A 48 16.45 12.10 0.65
N GLY A 49 15.13 12.16 0.76
CA GLY A 49 14.19 12.45 -0.33
C GLY A 49 14.18 11.42 -1.46
N SER A 50 14.88 10.29 -1.28
CA SER A 50 14.93 9.19 -2.24
C SER A 50 15.26 7.87 -1.56
N TYR A 51 14.84 6.75 -2.16
CA TYR A 51 15.32 5.42 -1.81
C TYR A 51 15.59 4.59 -3.06
N THR A 52 16.51 3.65 -2.95
CA THR A 52 16.88 2.74 -4.04
C THR A 52 16.31 1.36 -3.79
N LEU A 53 15.58 0.84 -4.77
CA LEU A 53 15.20 -0.57 -4.85
C LEU A 53 16.24 -1.29 -5.71
N THR A 54 16.82 -2.36 -5.17
CA THR A 54 17.75 -3.24 -5.88
C THR A 54 17.11 -4.61 -6.06
N GLU A 55 16.90 -5.02 -7.31
CA GLU A 55 16.47 -6.38 -7.61
C GLU A 55 17.67 -7.33 -7.50
N LEU A 56 17.47 -8.44 -6.78
CA LEU A 56 18.49 -9.46 -6.56
C LEU A 56 18.44 -10.53 -7.66
N GLY A 57 19.60 -11.07 -8.04
CA GLY A 57 19.71 -12.17 -9.00
C GLY A 57 20.42 -11.78 -10.30
N ALA A 58 20.39 -12.71 -11.27
CA ALA A 58 20.99 -12.50 -12.58
C ALA A 58 20.22 -11.41 -13.34
N GLY A 59 20.92 -10.33 -13.73
CA GLY A 59 20.28 -9.19 -14.36
C GLY A 59 19.78 -8.12 -13.37
N SER A 60 20.31 -8.14 -12.14
CA SER A 60 20.04 -7.16 -11.08
C SER A 60 19.87 -5.74 -11.63
N GLN A 61 18.74 -5.12 -11.32
CA GLN A 61 18.45 -3.74 -11.67
C GLN A 61 18.35 -2.90 -10.39
N LYS A 62 18.68 -1.61 -10.53
CA LYS A 62 18.50 -0.63 -9.49
C LYS A 62 17.58 0.47 -9.98
N LYS A 63 16.59 0.82 -9.16
CA LYS A 63 15.67 1.93 -9.45
C LYS A 63 15.57 2.85 -8.25
N THR A 64 15.68 4.16 -8.49
CA THR A 64 15.55 5.17 -7.45
C THR A 64 14.17 5.79 -7.51
N TYR A 65 13.52 5.88 -6.35
CA TYR A 65 12.19 6.43 -6.15
C TYR A 65 12.26 7.74 -5.38
N THR A 66 11.53 8.75 -5.86
CA THR A 66 11.53 10.12 -5.32
C THR A 66 10.13 10.71 -5.18
N ASN A 67 9.11 10.04 -5.76
CA ASN A 67 7.73 10.55 -5.75
C ASN A 67 6.98 10.08 -4.49
N TYR A 68 7.53 10.41 -3.32
CA TYR A 68 6.93 10.06 -2.04
C TYR A 68 7.21 11.09 -0.96
N ARG A 69 6.52 10.91 0.14
CA ARG A 69 6.88 11.43 1.47
C ARG A 69 6.54 10.37 2.52
N ALA A 70 7.10 10.50 3.72
CA ALA A 70 6.79 9.63 4.84
C ALA A 70 6.23 10.45 6.01
N LEU A 71 5.20 9.93 6.68
CA LEU A 71 4.54 10.54 7.84
C LEU A 71 4.53 9.58 9.01
N HIS A 72 4.81 10.09 10.21
CA HIS A 72 4.61 9.32 11.43
C HIS A 72 3.11 9.23 11.72
N SER A 73 2.56 8.00 11.66
CA SER A 73 1.11 7.77 11.66
C SER A 73 0.39 8.23 12.93
N VAL A 74 1.13 8.36 14.04
CA VAL A 74 0.60 8.85 15.34
C VAL A 74 0.90 10.33 15.52
N GLU A 75 2.18 10.73 15.44
CA GLU A 75 2.61 12.11 15.74
C GLU A 75 2.13 13.11 14.67
N GLN A 76 2.04 12.67 13.41
CA GLN A 76 1.56 13.50 12.28
C GLN A 76 0.15 13.10 11.84
N ARG A 77 -0.67 12.58 12.77
CA ARG A 77 -2.02 12.08 12.49
C ARG A 77 -2.90 13.07 11.71
N SER A 78 -2.91 14.34 12.11
CA SER A 78 -3.73 15.37 11.45
C SER A 78 -3.34 15.56 9.99
N GLU A 79 -2.03 15.55 9.70
CA GLU A 79 -1.53 15.64 8.33
C GLU A 79 -1.87 14.40 7.52
N LEU A 80 -1.74 13.22 8.12
CA LEU A 80 -2.11 11.95 7.50
C LEU A 80 -3.59 11.91 7.12
N ILE A 81 -4.50 12.38 7.99
CA ILE A 81 -5.93 12.52 7.69
C ILE A 81 -6.14 13.41 6.46
N GLY A 82 -5.42 14.54 6.38
CA GLY A 82 -5.48 15.43 5.21
C GLY A 82 -5.00 14.77 3.90
N GLN A 83 -4.05 13.83 3.96
CA GLN A 83 -3.62 13.06 2.81
C GLN A 83 -4.63 11.96 2.45
N LEU A 84 -5.17 11.27 3.44
CA LEU A 84 -6.23 10.26 3.24
C LEU A 84 -7.48 10.85 2.59
N ALA A 85 -7.86 12.07 2.98
CA ALA A 85 -9.00 12.78 2.39
C ALA A 85 -8.85 13.03 0.88
N LYS A 86 -7.62 13.08 0.38
CA LYS A 86 -7.27 13.33 -1.03
C LYS A 86 -6.79 12.08 -1.78
N ALA A 87 -6.62 10.96 -1.07
CA ALA A 87 -6.09 9.75 -1.67
C ALA A 87 -7.08 9.10 -2.64
N GLU A 88 -6.62 8.71 -3.82
CA GLU A 88 -7.38 7.85 -4.73
C GLU A 88 -7.25 6.37 -4.33
N ILE A 89 -6.08 5.99 -3.80
CA ILE A 89 -5.77 4.64 -3.35
C ILE A 89 -5.26 4.69 -1.91
N ILE A 90 -5.75 3.78 -1.08
CA ILE A 90 -5.29 3.55 0.29
C ILE A 90 -4.90 2.07 0.39
N THR A 91 -3.65 1.80 0.74
CA THR A 91 -3.14 0.43 0.87
C THR A 91 -2.46 0.22 2.22
N ALA A 92 -2.34 -1.04 2.66
CA ALA A 92 -1.66 -1.39 3.90
C ALA A 92 -0.81 -2.65 3.73
N SER A 93 0.40 -2.64 4.31
CA SER A 93 1.29 -3.81 4.49
C SER A 93 1.97 -3.72 5.86
N VAL A 94 1.17 -3.77 6.92
CA VAL A 94 1.58 -3.58 8.33
C VAL A 94 1.49 -4.85 9.16
N GLY A 95 0.97 -5.92 8.60
CA GLY A 95 0.58 -7.14 9.28
C GLY A 95 -0.92 -7.14 9.63
N ALA A 96 -1.58 -8.27 9.42
CA ALA A 96 -3.04 -8.39 9.60
C ALA A 96 -3.51 -7.98 11.01
N ASN A 97 -2.69 -8.22 12.04
CA ASN A 97 -2.99 -7.85 13.44
C ASN A 97 -3.00 -6.33 13.67
N ILE A 98 -2.43 -5.53 12.77
CA ILE A 98 -2.35 -4.07 12.88
C ILE A 98 -3.52 -3.39 12.15
N LEU A 99 -4.23 -4.10 11.29
CA LEU A 99 -5.37 -3.53 10.55
C LEU A 99 -6.42 -2.86 11.46
N PRO A 100 -6.81 -3.42 12.63
CA PRO A 100 -7.72 -2.75 13.54
C PRO A 100 -7.19 -1.42 14.09
N LEU A 101 -5.86 -1.28 14.23
CA LEU A 101 -5.24 -0.07 14.79
C LEU A 101 -5.19 1.08 13.77
N ILE A 102 -5.12 0.78 12.49
CA ILE A 102 -5.11 1.81 11.42
C ILE A 102 -6.53 2.14 10.91
N ALA A 103 -7.51 1.29 11.15
CA ALA A 103 -8.88 1.50 10.70
C ALA A 103 -9.50 2.84 11.15
N PRO A 104 -9.32 3.31 12.41
CA PRO A 104 -9.87 4.60 12.84
C PRO A 104 -9.31 5.78 12.06
N VAL A 105 -8.00 5.84 11.79
CA VAL A 105 -7.43 6.95 11.04
C VAL A 105 -7.83 6.92 9.57
N ILE A 106 -8.02 5.74 8.99
CA ILE A 106 -8.55 5.59 7.62
C ILE A 106 -10.01 6.09 7.60
N ALA A 107 -10.84 5.71 8.59
CA ALA A 107 -12.22 6.17 8.69
C ALA A 107 -12.31 7.71 8.76
N GLU A 108 -11.51 8.33 9.63
CA GLU A 108 -11.45 9.79 9.74
C GLU A 108 -11.03 10.45 8.41
N GLY A 109 -10.03 9.89 7.73
CA GLY A 109 -9.59 10.40 6.43
C GLY A 109 -10.66 10.26 5.34
N LEU A 110 -11.37 9.15 5.32
CA LEU A 110 -12.49 8.94 4.40
C LEU A 110 -13.65 9.88 4.70
N SER A 111 -14.01 10.10 5.97
CA SER A 111 -15.06 11.04 6.38
C SER A 111 -14.73 12.49 6.01
N ALA A 112 -13.44 12.83 6.01
CA ALA A 112 -12.94 14.15 5.58
C ALA A 112 -12.76 14.27 4.05
N ARG A 113 -13.18 13.28 3.27
CA ARG A 113 -12.92 13.20 1.84
C ARG A 113 -13.52 14.37 1.06
N THR A 114 -12.69 14.96 0.20
CA THR A 114 -13.08 16.10 -0.65
C THR A 114 -13.25 15.71 -2.12
N LEU A 115 -12.83 14.51 -2.52
CA LEU A 115 -12.96 14.00 -3.88
C LEU A 115 -14.35 13.39 -4.09
N SER A 116 -14.94 13.61 -5.25
CA SER A 116 -16.25 13.04 -5.62
C SER A 116 -16.20 11.54 -5.90
N LYS A 117 -15.00 11.01 -6.29
CA LYS A 117 -14.82 9.57 -6.53
C LYS A 117 -14.49 8.86 -5.21
N PRO A 118 -15.04 7.66 -4.97
CA PRO A 118 -14.64 6.85 -3.84
C PRO A 118 -13.14 6.52 -3.86
N ALA A 119 -12.52 6.36 -2.70
CA ALA A 119 -11.17 5.81 -2.60
C ALA A 119 -11.20 4.29 -2.83
N VAL A 120 -10.12 3.74 -3.39
CA VAL A 120 -9.93 2.29 -3.43
C VAL A 120 -9.06 1.88 -2.25
N VAL A 121 -9.59 1.02 -1.37
CA VAL A 121 -8.91 0.55 -0.15
C VAL A 121 -8.53 -0.92 -0.32
N MET A 122 -7.27 -1.25 -0.08
CA MET A 122 -6.72 -2.60 -0.24
C MET A 122 -5.74 -2.92 0.89
N ALA A 123 -5.95 -4.03 1.60
CA ALA A 123 -4.96 -4.58 2.52
C ALA A 123 -4.07 -5.58 1.77
N CYS A 124 -2.82 -5.20 1.53
CA CYS A 124 -1.81 -5.96 0.79
C CYS A 124 -1.02 -6.84 1.77
N GLU A 125 -1.73 -7.77 2.41
CA GLU A 125 -1.22 -8.61 3.48
C GLU A 125 -1.08 -10.07 3.05
N ASN A 126 -0.24 -10.81 3.75
CA ASN A 126 -0.14 -12.25 3.58
C ASN A 126 -1.26 -12.98 4.35
N ALA A 127 -2.50 -12.55 4.18
CA ALA A 127 -3.68 -13.08 4.85
C ALA A 127 -4.86 -13.12 3.87
N ILE A 128 -5.66 -14.17 3.98
CA ILE A 128 -6.86 -14.35 3.14
C ILE A 128 -7.89 -13.27 3.55
N ASN A 129 -8.46 -12.60 2.55
CA ASN A 129 -9.51 -11.59 2.73
C ASN A 129 -9.13 -10.46 3.70
N ALA A 130 -7.85 -10.06 3.72
CA ALA A 130 -7.36 -9.02 4.62
C ALA A 130 -8.09 -7.67 4.43
N THR A 131 -8.52 -7.36 3.21
CA THR A 131 -9.30 -6.15 2.95
C THR A 131 -10.69 -6.21 3.57
N ASP A 132 -11.34 -7.37 3.60
CA ASP A 132 -12.64 -7.54 4.26
C ASP A 132 -12.50 -7.37 5.78
N ILE A 133 -11.38 -7.82 6.36
CA ILE A 133 -11.06 -7.57 7.78
C ILE A 133 -10.95 -6.06 8.01
N LEU A 134 -10.14 -5.36 7.22
CA LEU A 134 -9.97 -3.91 7.33
C LEU A 134 -11.30 -3.15 7.13
N LYS A 135 -12.11 -3.57 6.16
CA LYS A 135 -13.44 -3.01 5.93
C LYS A 135 -14.35 -3.16 7.14
N SER A 136 -14.35 -4.35 7.75
CA SER A 136 -15.14 -4.63 8.94
C SER A 136 -14.71 -3.73 10.11
N GLU A 137 -13.42 -3.55 10.31
CA GLU A 137 -12.87 -2.66 11.35
C GLU A 137 -13.24 -1.19 11.11
N ILE A 138 -13.13 -0.70 9.86
CA ILE A 138 -13.55 0.65 9.49
C ILE A 138 -15.05 0.85 9.79
N ARG A 139 -15.90 -0.13 9.47
CA ARG A 139 -17.35 -0.07 9.72
C ARG A 139 -17.71 -0.04 11.20
N THR A 140 -16.85 -0.51 12.10
CA THR A 140 -17.08 -0.35 13.54
C THR A 140 -16.99 1.11 13.98
N VAL A 141 -16.24 1.94 13.24
CA VAL A 141 -16.10 3.38 13.49
C VAL A 141 -17.23 4.16 12.81
N GLU A 142 -17.40 3.93 11.51
CA GLU A 142 -18.43 4.60 10.70
C GLU A 142 -18.72 3.80 9.41
N ASN A 143 -19.97 3.89 8.93
CA ASN A 143 -20.31 3.32 7.61
C ASN A 143 -19.95 4.29 6.50
N LEU A 144 -18.87 3.99 5.79
CA LEU A 144 -18.27 4.81 4.75
C LEU A 144 -18.33 4.18 3.35
N ASP A 145 -19.27 3.25 3.13
CA ASP A 145 -19.38 2.48 1.87
C ASP A 145 -19.62 3.34 0.63
N SER A 146 -20.13 4.56 0.79
CA SER A 146 -20.29 5.52 -0.32
C SER A 146 -18.99 6.28 -0.66
N LEU A 147 -18.01 6.28 0.25
CA LEU A 147 -16.76 7.05 0.13
C LEU A 147 -15.56 6.16 -0.23
N ALA A 148 -15.69 4.85 -0.11
CA ALA A 148 -14.64 3.91 -0.43
C ALA A 148 -15.18 2.62 -1.06
N VAL A 149 -14.42 2.04 -1.96
CA VAL A 149 -14.58 0.66 -2.42
C VAL A 149 -13.43 -0.18 -1.87
N PHE A 150 -13.71 -1.41 -1.53
CA PHE A 150 -12.77 -2.31 -0.87
C PHE A 150 -12.53 -3.51 -1.77
N ALA A 151 -11.29 -3.70 -2.22
CA ALA A 151 -10.91 -4.80 -3.10
C ALA A 151 -9.88 -5.70 -2.41
N ASN A 152 -10.17 -6.99 -2.30
CA ASN A 152 -9.21 -7.96 -1.82
C ASN A 152 -8.05 -8.11 -2.81
N THR A 153 -6.88 -8.48 -2.30
CA THR A 153 -5.68 -8.66 -3.11
C THR A 153 -4.94 -9.93 -2.73
N ALA A 154 -4.18 -10.46 -3.68
CA ALA A 154 -3.12 -11.42 -3.43
C ALA A 154 -1.78 -10.78 -3.83
N VAL A 155 -0.82 -10.81 -2.92
CA VAL A 155 0.49 -10.20 -3.09
C VAL A 155 1.57 -11.27 -2.95
N ASP A 156 2.54 -11.27 -3.87
CA ASP A 156 3.66 -12.21 -3.83
C ASP A 156 4.94 -11.51 -4.32
N ARG A 157 5.86 -11.29 -3.39
CA ARG A 157 7.22 -10.84 -3.62
C ARG A 157 8.06 -11.15 -2.39
N ILE A 158 9.19 -11.80 -2.57
CA ILE A 158 10.15 -11.99 -1.49
C ILE A 158 10.94 -10.70 -1.30
N VAL A 159 10.85 -10.16 -0.09
CA VAL A 159 11.65 -9.02 0.34
C VAL A 159 12.51 -9.49 1.52
N PRO A 160 13.81 -9.79 1.29
CA PRO A 160 14.71 -10.25 2.34
C PRO A 160 14.78 -9.24 3.49
N ILE A 161 14.96 -9.76 4.71
CA ILE A 161 15.17 -8.92 5.90
C ILE A 161 16.42 -8.06 5.68
N GLN A 162 16.25 -6.75 5.79
CA GLN A 162 17.37 -5.81 5.72
C GLN A 162 18.07 -5.73 7.08
N PRO A 163 19.38 -5.59 7.11
CA PRO A 163 20.17 -5.59 8.36
C PRO A 163 19.79 -4.47 9.33
N ASP A 164 19.40 -3.31 8.79
CA ASP A 164 18.96 -2.15 9.55
C ASP A 164 17.59 -1.70 9.07
N GLY A 165 16.59 -1.78 9.96
CA GLY A 165 15.21 -1.37 9.65
C GLY A 165 15.00 0.14 9.46
N SER A 166 16.03 0.96 9.72
CA SER A 166 16.01 2.40 9.50
C SER A 166 16.57 2.84 8.15
N GLU A 167 17.22 1.92 7.41
CA GLU A 167 17.79 2.23 6.09
C GLU A 167 16.68 2.42 5.04
N PRO A 168 16.73 3.53 4.25
CA PRO A 168 15.75 3.80 3.19
C PRO A 168 15.80 2.78 2.04
N ASP A 169 17.00 2.33 1.65
CA ASP A 169 17.18 1.43 0.52
C ASP A 169 16.65 0.02 0.82
N VAL A 170 16.21 -0.68 -0.22
CA VAL A 170 15.61 -2.01 -0.09
C VAL A 170 16.07 -2.92 -1.21
N ALA A 171 16.35 -4.19 -0.86
CA ALA A 171 16.63 -5.25 -1.82
C ALA A 171 15.44 -6.21 -1.90
N VAL A 172 15.10 -6.64 -3.09
CA VAL A 172 13.94 -7.49 -3.38
C VAL A 172 14.29 -8.54 -4.44
N GLU A 173 13.50 -9.61 -4.54
CA GLU A 173 13.58 -10.48 -5.71
C GLU A 173 12.99 -9.78 -6.95
N ALA A 174 13.37 -10.27 -8.14
CA ALA A 174 12.84 -9.73 -9.40
C ALA A 174 11.35 -10.07 -9.59
N PHE A 175 10.89 -11.23 -9.10
CA PHE A 175 9.48 -11.62 -9.18
C PHE A 175 8.60 -10.67 -8.35
N CYS A 176 7.50 -10.24 -8.96
CA CYS A 176 6.54 -9.31 -8.35
C CYS A 176 5.15 -9.64 -8.89
N GLU A 177 4.24 -10.05 -8.01
CA GLU A 177 2.85 -10.31 -8.39
C GLU A 177 1.89 -9.61 -7.42
N TRP A 178 1.11 -8.68 -7.97
CA TRP A 178 -0.01 -8.04 -7.27
C TRP A 178 -1.29 -8.30 -8.03
N VAL A 179 -2.15 -9.13 -7.47
CA VAL A 179 -3.45 -9.50 -8.05
C VAL A 179 -4.54 -8.80 -7.26
N ILE A 180 -5.46 -8.16 -7.97
CA ILE A 180 -6.53 -7.34 -7.39
C ILE A 180 -7.89 -7.92 -7.86
N ASP A 181 -8.80 -8.12 -6.92
CA ASP A 181 -10.19 -8.49 -7.20
C ASP A 181 -10.92 -7.31 -7.86
N SER A 182 -11.19 -7.42 -9.15
CA SER A 182 -11.89 -6.42 -9.95
C SER A 182 -13.40 -6.38 -9.70
N GLY A 183 -13.98 -7.47 -9.22
CA GLY A 183 -15.42 -7.58 -8.96
C GLY A 183 -15.91 -6.56 -7.92
N ASN A 184 -15.05 -6.20 -6.99
CA ASN A 184 -15.36 -5.24 -5.93
C ASN A 184 -15.03 -3.78 -6.28
N LEU A 185 -14.43 -3.49 -7.44
CA LEU A 185 -14.04 -2.12 -7.82
C LEU A 185 -15.22 -1.23 -8.27
N SER A 186 -16.43 -1.79 -8.39
CA SER A 186 -17.65 -1.02 -8.73
C SER A 186 -17.52 -0.16 -10.01
N GLY A 187 -16.77 -0.66 -10.99
CA GLY A 187 -16.50 0.04 -12.25
C GLY A 187 -15.37 1.08 -12.20
N ILE A 188 -14.72 1.27 -11.08
CA ILE A 188 -13.51 2.11 -11.00
C ILE A 188 -12.37 1.40 -11.75
N LYS A 189 -11.78 2.12 -12.70
CA LYS A 189 -10.57 1.66 -13.40
C LYS A 189 -9.35 2.17 -12.68
N LEU A 190 -8.50 1.26 -12.25
CA LEU A 190 -7.18 1.56 -11.72
C LEU A 190 -6.14 1.35 -12.83
N GLU A 191 -5.30 2.35 -13.04
CA GLU A 191 -4.19 2.27 -14.00
C GLU A 191 -2.89 1.90 -13.25
N ILE A 192 -2.75 0.63 -12.93
CA ILE A 192 -1.55 0.05 -12.31
C ILE A 192 -1.02 -1.03 -13.25
N PRO A 193 -0.13 -0.70 -14.19
CA PRO A 193 0.27 -1.59 -15.29
C PRO A 193 0.89 -2.91 -14.85
N SER A 194 1.54 -2.95 -13.69
CA SER A 194 2.15 -4.16 -13.12
C SER A 194 1.22 -4.97 -12.20
N ALA A 195 -0.02 -4.54 -11.99
CA ALA A 195 -1.02 -5.30 -11.27
C ALA A 195 -1.87 -6.14 -12.25
N THR A 196 -2.31 -7.30 -11.79
CA THR A 196 -3.25 -8.18 -12.51
C THR A 196 -4.64 -8.02 -11.91
N PHE A 197 -5.63 -7.73 -12.74
CA PHE A 197 -7.02 -7.59 -12.33
C PHE A 197 -7.80 -8.85 -12.70
N VAL A 198 -8.48 -9.47 -11.72
CA VAL A 198 -9.20 -10.74 -11.90
C VAL A 198 -10.56 -10.67 -11.22
N ASP A 199 -11.50 -11.47 -11.72
CA ASP A 199 -12.83 -11.58 -11.10
C ASP A 199 -12.86 -12.55 -9.91
N ARG A 200 -11.79 -13.32 -9.71
CA ARG A 200 -11.65 -14.32 -8.65
C ARG A 200 -10.21 -14.45 -8.19
N LEU A 201 -9.97 -14.29 -6.90
CA LEU A 201 -8.65 -14.39 -6.27
C LEU A 201 -8.26 -15.83 -5.84
N GLU A 202 -9.24 -16.71 -5.64
CA GLU A 202 -8.99 -18.04 -5.05
C GLU A 202 -7.88 -18.83 -5.74
N PRO A 203 -7.77 -18.87 -7.10
CA PRO A 203 -6.72 -19.63 -7.76
C PRO A 203 -5.30 -19.11 -7.41
N PHE A 204 -5.17 -17.81 -7.15
CA PHE A 204 -3.87 -17.20 -6.79
C PHE A 204 -3.53 -17.45 -5.32
N ILE A 205 -4.53 -17.42 -4.44
CA ILE A 205 -4.38 -17.74 -3.02
C ILE A 205 -4.01 -19.22 -2.84
N GLU A 206 -4.70 -20.12 -3.52
CA GLU A 206 -4.42 -21.56 -3.48
C GLU A 206 -3.00 -21.87 -3.95
N ARG A 207 -2.56 -21.29 -5.09
CA ARG A 207 -1.19 -21.46 -5.59
C ARG A 207 -0.17 -21.05 -4.53
N LYS A 208 -0.36 -19.90 -3.88
CA LYS A 208 0.54 -19.39 -2.86
C LYS A 208 0.62 -20.32 -1.65
N LEU A 209 -0.51 -20.87 -1.19
CA LEU A 209 -0.55 -21.84 -0.08
C LEU A 209 0.22 -23.12 -0.41
N PHE A 210 0.18 -23.59 -1.65
CA PHE A 210 0.99 -24.73 -2.08
C PHE A 210 2.49 -24.45 -2.08
N THR A 211 2.90 -23.23 -2.48
CA THR A 211 4.31 -22.86 -2.59
C THR A 211 4.98 -22.66 -1.21
N VAL A 212 4.21 -22.23 -0.21
CA VAL A 212 4.73 -22.01 1.16
C VAL A 212 4.85 -23.31 1.97
N ASN A 213 4.14 -24.38 1.57
CA ASN A 213 4.13 -25.67 2.25
C ASN A 213 5.06 -26.73 1.61
N THR A 214 5.84 -26.38 0.60
CA THR A 214 6.88 -27.20 -0.03
C THR A 214 8.26 -26.63 0.19
#